data_3cd4f5ba77e1c2aa24063bae9aefd6fb
#
_entry.id   3cd4f5ba77e1c2aa24063bae9aefd6fb
#
_cell.length_a   1.000
_cell.length_b   1.000
_cell.length_c   1.000
_cell.angle_alpha   90.00
_cell.angle_beta   90.00
_cell.angle_gamma   90.00
#
_symmetry.space_group_name_H-M   'P 1'
#
loop_
_entity.id
_entity.type
_entity.pdbx_description
1 polymer ?
#
loop_
_entity_poly.entity_id
_entity_poly.type
_entity_poly.pdbx_seq_one_letter_code
_entity_poly.pdbx_strand_id
1 'polypeptide(L)'
;MKDKILLPNFYGIFEVKSATKNRIRIEIDKLKNNREEIDKLKENLKKIVAIKNFKIIQSLGSLTVEFDDSQINNQFMIGIILKLLNLDEELLKDRKGKVKSLFTNLGKVADISIYNKTKGLFDTKTLIATGFLIYGLKKLKSEMLLPSGATLIWWSYRLLSRDRD
;
A
#
# COMPACT_ATOMS: atom_id res chain seq x y z
N MET A 1 -33.19 -6.10 2.50
CA MET A 1 -31.88 -5.51 2.16
C MET A 1 -30.82 -6.53 2.56
N LYS A 2 -30.02 -7.04 1.62
CA LYS A 2 -28.89 -7.93 1.96
C LYS A 2 -27.80 -7.04 2.54
N ASP A 3 -27.52 -7.17 3.81
CA ASP A 3 -26.39 -6.55 4.45
C ASP A 3 -25.12 -6.95 3.71
N LYS A 4 -24.56 -6.02 2.98
CA LYS A 4 -23.28 -6.18 2.28
C LYS A 4 -22.20 -6.16 3.36
N ILE A 5 -21.87 -7.35 3.90
CA ILE A 5 -20.75 -7.48 4.85
C ILE A 5 -19.52 -6.94 4.15
N LEU A 6 -19.04 -5.81 4.63
CA LEU A 6 -17.80 -5.20 4.13
C LEU A 6 -16.65 -6.06 4.62
N LEU A 7 -16.16 -6.94 3.76
CA LEU A 7 -15.00 -7.77 4.07
C LEU A 7 -13.72 -6.96 3.80
N PRO A 8 -12.69 -7.07 4.64
CA PRO A 8 -11.45 -6.35 4.46
C PRO A 8 -10.78 -6.75 3.14
N ASN A 9 -10.40 -5.77 2.35
CA ASN A 9 -9.77 -5.96 1.05
C ASN A 9 -8.49 -5.11 0.98
N PHE A 10 -7.36 -5.78 0.83
CA PHE A 10 -6.05 -5.16 0.84
C PHE A 10 -5.34 -5.44 -0.49
N TYR A 11 -5.50 -4.56 -1.45
CA TYR A 11 -4.97 -4.68 -2.82
C TYR A 11 -3.47 -5.04 -2.85
N GLY A 12 -3.16 -6.08 -3.62
CA GLY A 12 -1.79 -6.55 -3.83
C GLY A 12 -1.23 -7.39 -2.68
N ILE A 13 -2.05 -7.76 -1.69
CA ILE A 13 -1.66 -8.73 -0.65
C ILE A 13 -2.76 -9.75 -0.45
N PHE A 14 -3.98 -9.28 -0.23
CA PHE A 14 -5.11 -10.07 0.20
C PHE A 14 -6.39 -9.46 -0.35
N GLU A 15 -7.01 -10.13 -1.30
CA GLU A 15 -8.23 -9.66 -1.96
C GLU A 15 -9.34 -10.70 -1.84
N VAL A 16 -10.44 -10.33 -1.21
CA VAL A 16 -11.64 -11.18 -1.16
C VAL A 16 -12.38 -11.05 -2.47
N LYS A 17 -12.37 -12.10 -3.27
CA LYS A 17 -13.05 -12.15 -4.58
C LYS A 17 -14.51 -12.56 -4.48
N SER A 18 -14.84 -13.46 -3.56
CA SER A 18 -16.22 -13.83 -3.27
C SER A 18 -16.36 -14.38 -1.85
N ALA A 19 -17.49 -14.13 -1.23
CA ALA A 19 -17.85 -14.70 0.05
C ALA A 19 -19.33 -15.05 0.08
N THR A 20 -19.63 -16.25 0.56
CA THR A 20 -20.96 -16.73 0.90
C THR A 20 -20.97 -17.13 2.36
N LYS A 21 -22.10 -17.61 2.87
CA LYS A 21 -22.26 -17.95 4.28
C LYS A 21 -21.21 -18.95 4.80
N ASN A 22 -20.86 -19.93 3.97
CA ASN A 22 -20.00 -21.07 4.31
C ASN A 22 -18.79 -21.25 3.39
N ARG A 23 -18.52 -20.27 2.50
CA ARG A 23 -17.42 -20.36 1.55
C ARG A 23 -16.84 -18.97 1.29
N ILE A 24 -15.51 -18.90 1.25
CA ILE A 24 -14.79 -17.69 0.90
C ILE A 24 -13.73 -18.01 -0.17
N ARG A 25 -13.58 -17.10 -1.14
CA ARG A 25 -12.49 -17.13 -2.12
C ARG A 25 -11.66 -15.88 -2.01
N ILE A 26 -10.37 -16.06 -1.84
CA ILE A 26 -9.41 -15.01 -1.59
C ILE A 26 -8.24 -15.16 -2.58
N GLU A 27 -7.73 -14.05 -3.08
CA GLU A 27 -6.44 -14.01 -3.78
C GLU A 27 -5.39 -13.41 -2.86
N ILE A 28 -4.24 -14.08 -2.78
CA ILE A 28 -3.13 -13.75 -1.87
C ILE A 28 -1.83 -13.78 -2.67
N ASP A 29 -1.17 -12.64 -2.83
CA ASP A 29 0.04 -12.54 -3.65
C ASP A 29 1.18 -13.43 -3.13
N LYS A 30 1.30 -13.61 -1.81
CA LYS A 30 2.29 -14.47 -1.16
C LYS A 30 2.21 -15.95 -1.59
N LEU A 31 1.05 -16.41 -2.04
CA LEU A 31 0.84 -17.79 -2.52
C LEU A 31 1.16 -17.97 -4.02
N LYS A 32 1.34 -16.87 -4.78
CA LYS A 32 1.67 -16.98 -6.21
C LYS A 32 3.04 -17.60 -6.39
N ASN A 33 3.05 -18.74 -7.09
CA ASN A 33 4.29 -19.51 -7.41
C ASN A 33 5.18 -19.86 -6.22
N ASN A 34 4.63 -19.87 -5.00
CA ASN A 34 5.33 -20.17 -3.76
C ASN A 34 4.84 -21.51 -3.17
N ARG A 35 5.47 -22.61 -3.58
CA ARG A 35 5.10 -23.96 -3.11
C ARG A 35 5.28 -24.16 -1.61
N GLU A 36 6.35 -23.62 -1.06
CA GLU A 36 6.67 -23.79 0.37
C GLU A 36 5.57 -23.19 1.27
N GLU A 37 5.14 -21.95 0.98
CA GLU A 37 4.06 -21.30 1.71
C GLU A 37 2.72 -22.02 1.51
N ILE A 38 2.46 -22.53 0.29
CA ILE A 38 1.25 -23.30 -0.01
C ILE A 38 1.20 -24.57 0.81
N ASP A 39 2.31 -25.32 0.90
CA ASP A 39 2.33 -26.59 1.61
C ASP A 39 2.22 -26.38 3.12
N LYS A 40 2.89 -25.38 3.69
CA LYS A 40 2.70 -24.94 5.10
C LYS A 40 1.23 -24.57 5.36
N LEU A 41 0.62 -23.80 4.47
CA LEU A 41 -0.77 -23.40 4.61
C LEU A 41 -1.72 -24.59 4.57
N LYS A 42 -1.52 -25.55 3.64
CA LYS A 42 -2.33 -26.78 3.55
C LYS A 42 -2.27 -27.59 4.84
N GLU A 43 -1.09 -27.77 5.40
CA GLU A 43 -0.92 -28.50 6.68
C GLU A 43 -1.67 -27.84 7.82
N ASN A 44 -1.60 -26.53 7.90
CA ASN A 44 -2.29 -25.78 8.95
C ASN A 44 -3.81 -25.76 8.76
N LEU A 45 -4.29 -25.60 7.52
CA LEU A 45 -5.74 -25.64 7.24
C LEU A 45 -6.36 -27.00 7.55
N LYS A 46 -5.64 -28.11 7.32
CA LYS A 46 -6.10 -29.48 7.68
C LYS A 46 -6.31 -29.67 9.17
N LYS A 47 -5.62 -28.91 10.04
CA LYS A 47 -5.75 -29.01 11.49
C LYS A 47 -7.00 -28.31 12.03
N ILE A 48 -7.67 -27.50 11.22
CA ILE A 48 -8.85 -26.72 11.66
C ILE A 48 -10.11 -27.51 11.39
N VAL A 49 -10.73 -27.99 12.44
CA VAL A 49 -11.92 -28.87 12.42
C VAL A 49 -13.10 -28.24 11.67
N ALA A 50 -13.27 -26.93 11.75
CA ALA A 50 -14.36 -26.21 11.09
C ALA A 50 -14.21 -26.09 9.57
N ILE A 51 -13.06 -26.43 9.00
CA ILE A 51 -12.83 -26.41 7.55
C ILE A 51 -13.27 -27.75 6.96
N LYS A 52 -14.28 -27.70 6.08
CA LYS A 52 -14.79 -28.88 5.37
C LYS A 52 -13.96 -29.22 4.14
N ASN A 53 -13.55 -28.20 3.38
CA ASN A 53 -12.79 -28.37 2.16
C ASN A 53 -11.99 -27.08 1.84
N PHE A 54 -10.87 -27.23 1.10
CA PHE A 54 -10.15 -26.09 0.56
C PHE A 54 -9.48 -26.44 -0.76
N LYS A 55 -9.33 -25.42 -1.61
CA LYS A 55 -8.65 -25.51 -2.91
C LYS A 55 -7.72 -24.32 -3.10
N ILE A 56 -6.47 -24.61 -3.50
CA ILE A 56 -5.47 -23.58 -3.82
C ILE A 56 -5.10 -23.68 -5.30
N ILE A 57 -5.11 -22.52 -5.98
CA ILE A 57 -4.65 -22.39 -7.37
C ILE A 57 -3.38 -21.55 -7.33
N GLN A 58 -2.24 -22.21 -7.46
CA GLN A 58 -0.92 -21.61 -7.32
C GLN A 58 -0.65 -20.46 -8.29
N SER A 59 -1.01 -20.62 -9.57
CA SER A 59 -0.77 -19.61 -10.62
C SER A 59 -1.47 -18.28 -10.33
N LEU A 60 -2.61 -18.33 -9.66
CA LEU A 60 -3.42 -17.15 -9.30
C LEU A 60 -3.17 -16.68 -7.85
N GLY A 61 -2.52 -17.50 -7.02
CA GLY A 61 -2.50 -17.29 -5.57
C GLY A 61 -3.88 -17.35 -4.94
N SER A 62 -4.83 -18.10 -5.57
CA SER A 62 -6.22 -18.13 -5.14
C SER A 62 -6.46 -19.26 -4.17
N LEU A 63 -6.95 -18.94 -2.99
CA LEU A 63 -7.40 -19.85 -1.95
C LEU A 63 -8.93 -19.81 -1.87
N THR A 64 -9.58 -20.96 -2.00
CA THR A 64 -11.00 -21.14 -1.72
C THR A 64 -11.12 -22.03 -0.50
N VAL A 65 -11.90 -21.62 0.51
CA VAL A 65 -12.14 -22.39 1.74
C VAL A 65 -13.65 -22.55 1.92
N GLU A 66 -14.07 -23.77 2.19
CA GLU A 66 -15.43 -24.13 2.59
C GLU A 66 -15.41 -24.56 4.06
N PHE A 67 -16.25 -23.96 4.86
CA PHE A 67 -16.25 -24.14 6.31
C PHE A 67 -17.65 -24.23 6.89
N ASP A 68 -17.75 -24.63 8.14
CA ASP A 68 -19.01 -24.71 8.85
C ASP A 68 -19.37 -23.31 9.42
N ASP A 69 -20.43 -22.72 8.88
CA ASP A 69 -20.91 -21.39 9.28
C ASP A 69 -21.56 -21.37 10.70
N SER A 70 -21.85 -22.53 11.27
CA SER A 70 -22.29 -22.65 12.66
C SER A 70 -21.15 -22.46 13.67
N GLN A 71 -19.90 -22.74 13.25
CA GLN A 71 -18.71 -22.67 14.10
C GLN A 71 -17.86 -21.41 13.83
N ILE A 72 -17.76 -20.99 12.57
CA ILE A 72 -16.89 -19.90 12.15
C ILE A 72 -17.61 -19.01 11.13
N ASN A 73 -17.49 -17.70 11.32
CA ASN A 73 -17.96 -16.72 10.33
C ASN A 73 -16.86 -16.31 9.35
N ASN A 74 -17.22 -15.63 8.25
CA ASN A 74 -16.29 -15.17 7.23
C ASN A 74 -15.16 -14.28 7.79
N GLN A 75 -15.49 -13.38 8.70
CA GLN A 75 -14.50 -12.43 9.27
C GLN A 75 -13.44 -13.17 10.10
N PHE A 76 -13.87 -14.14 10.89
CA PHE A 76 -12.97 -14.95 11.69
C PHE A 76 -12.11 -15.87 10.82
N MET A 77 -12.67 -16.46 9.75
CA MET A 77 -11.90 -17.23 8.77
C MET A 77 -10.83 -16.39 8.08
N ILE A 78 -11.14 -15.15 7.69
CA ILE A 78 -10.15 -14.22 7.16
C ILE A 78 -9.03 -13.96 8.17
N GLY A 79 -9.38 -13.72 9.43
CA GLY A 79 -8.39 -13.52 10.51
C GLY A 79 -7.45 -14.71 10.68
N ILE A 80 -7.98 -15.93 10.64
CA ILE A 80 -7.17 -17.16 10.69
C ILE A 80 -6.20 -17.23 9.52
N ILE A 81 -6.67 -17.01 8.29
CA ILE A 81 -5.82 -17.07 7.08
C ILE A 81 -4.72 -16.02 7.13
N LEU A 82 -5.04 -14.79 7.53
CA LEU A 82 -4.06 -13.72 7.69
C LEU A 82 -2.97 -14.09 8.69
N LYS A 83 -3.35 -14.68 9.83
CA LYS A 83 -2.42 -15.11 10.86
C LYS A 83 -1.55 -16.29 10.43
N LEU A 84 -2.14 -17.29 9.75
CA LEU A 84 -1.39 -18.45 9.23
C LEU A 84 -0.32 -18.07 8.21
N LEU A 85 -0.53 -16.99 7.47
CA LEU A 85 0.40 -16.48 6.46
C LEU A 85 1.31 -15.36 6.98
N ASN A 86 1.21 -15.00 8.27
CA ASN A 86 1.94 -13.88 8.89
C ASN A 86 1.76 -12.57 8.08
N LEU A 87 0.53 -12.31 7.61
CA LEU A 87 0.21 -11.10 6.85
C LEU A 87 -0.24 -9.94 7.74
N ASP A 88 -0.50 -10.18 9.00
CA ASP A 88 -0.88 -9.17 10.00
C ASP A 88 0.18 -8.07 10.13
N GLU A 89 1.46 -8.42 10.23
CA GLU A 89 2.56 -7.45 10.25
C GLU A 89 2.69 -6.68 8.92
N GLU A 90 2.44 -7.35 7.80
CA GLU A 90 2.52 -6.75 6.47
C GLU A 90 1.37 -5.77 6.20
N LEU A 91 0.21 -6.02 6.80
CA LEU A 91 -0.97 -5.15 6.74
C LEU A 91 -0.79 -3.86 7.54
N LEU A 92 -0.01 -3.89 8.61
CA LEU A 92 0.29 -2.74 9.47
C LEU A 92 1.38 -1.83 8.89
N LYS A 93 2.16 -2.30 7.91
CA LYS A 93 3.18 -1.47 7.26
C LYS A 93 2.56 -0.37 6.42
N ASP A 94 3.09 0.83 6.58
CA ASP A 94 2.64 2.03 5.87
C ASP A 94 2.84 1.85 4.35
N ARG A 95 1.76 1.75 3.58
CA ARG A 95 1.80 1.45 2.14
C ARG A 95 1.74 2.72 1.32
N LYS A 96 2.83 2.99 0.64
CA LYS A 96 2.83 4.02 -0.40
C LYS A 96 2.02 3.51 -1.60
N GLY A 97 0.96 4.21 -1.97
CA GLY A 97 0.20 3.90 -3.18
C GLY A 97 1.14 3.80 -4.40
N LYS A 98 0.79 2.99 -5.41
CA LYS A 98 1.63 2.78 -6.62
C LYS A 98 2.05 4.09 -7.27
N VAL A 99 1.16 5.06 -7.36
CA VAL A 99 1.45 6.40 -7.90
C VAL A 99 2.47 7.12 -7.00
N LYS A 100 2.27 7.11 -5.67
CA LYS A 100 3.21 7.72 -4.72
C LYS A 100 4.60 7.06 -4.78
N SER A 101 4.67 5.72 -4.95
CA SER A 101 5.95 5.01 -5.10
C SER A 101 6.67 5.34 -6.40
N LEU A 102 5.92 5.46 -7.52
CA LEU A 102 6.47 5.90 -8.80
C LEU A 102 7.05 7.32 -8.70
N PHE A 103 6.29 8.26 -8.14
CA PHE A 103 6.78 9.64 -7.93
C PHE A 103 7.98 9.67 -6.97
N THR A 104 7.99 8.85 -5.92
CA THR A 104 9.14 8.77 -5.00
C THR A 104 10.38 8.22 -5.70
N ASN A 105 10.22 7.20 -6.55
CA ASN A 105 11.35 6.62 -7.29
C ASN A 105 11.85 7.55 -8.39
N LEU A 106 10.96 8.18 -9.15
CA LEU A 106 11.33 9.21 -10.13
C LEU A 106 12.01 10.40 -9.46
N GLY A 107 11.51 10.82 -8.30
CA GLY A 107 12.11 11.87 -7.49
C GLY A 107 13.54 11.54 -7.04
N LYS A 108 13.80 10.30 -6.61
CA LYS A 108 15.16 9.86 -6.23
C LYS A 108 16.12 9.87 -7.41
N VAL A 109 15.69 9.40 -8.59
CA VAL A 109 16.53 9.41 -9.81
C VAL A 109 16.82 10.84 -10.26
N ALA A 110 15.83 11.72 -10.24
CA ALA A 110 15.99 13.14 -10.54
C ALA A 110 16.95 13.81 -9.52
N ASP A 111 16.80 13.48 -8.24
CA ASP A 111 17.64 14.01 -7.16
C ASP A 111 19.12 13.68 -7.37
N ILE A 112 19.43 12.42 -7.66
CA ILE A 112 20.80 11.97 -7.95
C ILE A 112 21.35 12.67 -9.21
N SER A 113 20.53 12.82 -10.25
CA SER A 113 20.93 13.47 -11.49
C SER A 113 21.23 14.95 -11.30
N ILE A 114 20.39 15.67 -10.55
CA ILE A 114 20.58 17.09 -10.21
C ILE A 114 21.80 17.26 -9.33
N TYR A 115 21.92 16.45 -8.26
CA TYR A 115 23.04 16.48 -7.35
C TYR A 115 24.38 16.28 -8.07
N ASN A 116 24.47 15.30 -8.97
CA ASN A 116 25.67 15.03 -9.75
C ASN A 116 26.01 16.17 -10.74
N LYS A 117 25.01 16.72 -11.45
CA LYS A 117 25.21 17.84 -12.38
C LYS A 117 25.63 19.12 -11.69
N THR A 118 25.11 19.35 -10.48
CA THR A 118 25.41 20.56 -9.70
C THR A 118 26.60 20.40 -8.77
N LYS A 119 27.33 19.28 -8.84
CA LYS A 119 28.46 18.94 -7.97
C LYS A 119 28.10 19.05 -6.48
N GLY A 120 26.90 18.61 -6.12
CA GLY A 120 26.42 18.60 -4.74
C GLY A 120 25.81 19.90 -4.23
N LEU A 121 25.72 20.95 -5.06
CA LEU A 121 25.15 22.24 -4.63
C LEU A 121 23.61 22.20 -4.50
N PHE A 122 22.91 21.43 -5.33
CA PHE A 122 21.45 21.36 -5.33
C PHE A 122 20.96 19.91 -5.36
N ASP A 123 19.97 19.63 -4.53
CA ASP A 123 19.08 18.49 -4.67
C ASP A 123 17.74 18.95 -5.29
N THR A 124 16.87 18.02 -5.66
CA THR A 124 15.58 18.34 -6.27
C THR A 124 14.73 19.25 -5.36
N LYS A 125 14.76 19.03 -4.05
CA LYS A 125 13.99 19.83 -3.08
C LYS A 125 14.50 21.27 -3.04
N THR A 126 15.81 21.44 -2.91
CA THR A 126 16.47 22.75 -2.86
C THR A 126 16.24 23.53 -4.16
N LEU A 127 16.30 22.86 -5.31
CA LEU A 127 16.05 23.47 -6.61
C LEU A 127 14.61 23.98 -6.73
N ILE A 128 13.63 23.16 -6.36
CA ILE A 128 12.20 23.54 -6.37
C ILE A 128 11.94 24.67 -5.37
N ALA A 129 12.49 24.56 -4.15
CA ALA A 129 12.35 25.57 -3.11
C ALA A 129 12.93 26.90 -3.53
N THR A 130 14.12 26.90 -4.14
CA THR A 130 14.77 28.10 -4.69
C THR A 130 13.94 28.71 -5.83
N GLY A 131 13.38 27.86 -6.71
CA GLY A 131 12.46 28.32 -7.75
C GLY A 131 11.22 29.02 -7.18
N PHE A 132 10.59 28.44 -6.15
CA PHE A 132 9.47 29.05 -5.46
C PHE A 132 9.84 30.35 -4.76
N LEU A 133 11.02 30.41 -4.17
CA LEU A 133 11.52 31.63 -3.53
C LEU A 133 11.69 32.77 -4.55
N ILE A 134 12.39 32.51 -5.65
CA ILE A 134 12.63 33.52 -6.70
C ILE A 134 11.33 33.99 -7.31
N TYR A 135 10.44 33.03 -7.64
CA TYR A 135 9.11 33.36 -8.21
C TYR A 135 8.25 34.11 -7.22
N GLY A 136 8.26 33.72 -5.94
CA GLY A 136 7.53 34.38 -4.88
C GLY A 136 8.01 35.82 -4.65
N LEU A 137 9.31 36.06 -4.65
CA LEU A 137 9.91 37.41 -4.53
C LEU A 137 9.51 38.31 -5.71
N LYS A 138 9.52 37.78 -6.95
CA LYS A 138 9.04 38.51 -8.14
C LYS A 138 7.56 38.90 -8.03
N LYS A 139 6.76 38.02 -7.43
CA LYS A 139 5.29 38.18 -7.33
C LYS A 139 4.82 39.01 -6.13
N LEU A 140 5.70 39.37 -5.19
CA LEU A 140 5.32 40.19 -4.04
C LEU A 140 4.73 41.55 -4.42
N LYS A 141 5.09 42.10 -5.58
CA LYS A 141 4.61 43.38 -6.10
C LYS A 141 3.39 43.27 -7.04
N SER A 142 2.89 42.06 -7.29
CA SER A 142 1.81 41.83 -8.25
C SER A 142 0.54 41.44 -7.49
N GLU A 143 -0.56 42.15 -7.75
CA GLU A 143 -1.89 41.89 -7.13
C GLU A 143 -2.61 40.65 -7.71
N MET A 144 -1.92 39.74 -8.37
CA MET A 144 -2.56 38.65 -9.10
C MET A 144 -2.89 37.43 -8.22
N LEU A 145 -4.07 36.89 -8.52
CA LEU A 145 -4.73 35.68 -8.03
C LEU A 145 -3.83 34.44 -7.97
N LEU A 146 -3.64 33.90 -6.76
CA LEU A 146 -3.27 32.56 -6.31
C LEU A 146 -2.12 31.81 -7.04
N PRO A 147 -1.14 31.27 -6.29
CA PRO A 147 -0.83 31.52 -4.90
C PRO A 147 -0.10 32.84 -4.72
N SER A 148 -0.33 33.51 -3.59
CA SER A 148 0.37 34.78 -3.28
C SER A 148 1.89 34.55 -3.17
N GLY A 149 2.70 35.60 -3.42
CA GLY A 149 4.14 35.52 -3.22
C GLY A 149 4.52 35.05 -1.81
N ALA A 150 3.79 35.51 -0.81
CA ALA A 150 3.98 35.07 0.58
C ALA A 150 3.74 33.56 0.78
N THR A 151 2.72 33.00 0.14
CA THR A 151 2.42 31.54 0.18
C THR A 151 3.56 30.74 -0.43
N LEU A 152 4.12 31.19 -1.55
CA LEU A 152 5.23 30.51 -2.22
C LEU A 152 6.53 30.57 -1.42
N ILE A 153 6.79 31.69 -0.74
CA ILE A 153 7.93 31.85 0.18
C ILE A 153 7.76 30.91 1.38
N TRP A 154 6.54 30.83 1.95
CA TRP A 154 6.25 29.93 3.06
C TRP A 154 6.42 28.44 2.66
N TRP A 155 5.95 28.04 1.47
CA TRP A 155 6.16 26.69 0.97
C TRP A 155 7.63 26.38 0.74
N SER A 156 8.40 27.33 0.18
CA SER A 156 9.84 27.21 0.04
C SER A 156 10.52 26.98 1.38
N TYR A 157 10.24 27.81 2.37
CA TYR A 157 10.73 27.65 3.74
C TYR A 157 10.38 26.27 4.32
N ARG A 158 9.14 25.84 4.19
CA ARG A 158 8.69 24.55 4.72
C ARG A 158 9.36 23.35 4.03
N LEU A 159 9.66 23.44 2.75
CA LEU A 159 10.38 22.39 2.02
C LEU A 159 11.85 22.30 2.45
N LEU A 160 12.47 23.45 2.75
CA LEU A 160 13.86 23.53 3.20
C LEU A 160 14.02 23.13 4.67
N SER A 161 13.08 23.52 5.54
CA SER A 161 13.16 23.31 6.98
C SER A 161 12.70 21.94 7.45
N ARG A 162 12.06 21.13 6.59
CA ARG A 162 11.60 19.79 6.94
C ARG A 162 12.74 18.80 6.83
N ASP A 163 13.43 18.61 7.97
CA ASP A 163 14.46 17.60 8.11
C ASP A 163 13.92 16.20 7.76
N ARG A 164 14.82 15.38 7.26
CA ARG A 164 14.58 14.00 6.87
C ARG A 164 14.49 13.15 8.14
N ASP A 165 13.28 12.80 8.54
CA ASP A 165 13.04 11.62 9.35
C ASP A 165 13.02 10.37 8.47
#